data_7633b431b05c45b350f149481df3807e
#
_entry.id   7633b431b05c45b350f149481df3807e
#
_cell.length_a   1.000
_cell.length_b   1.000
_cell.length_c   1.000
_cell.angle_alpha   90.00
_cell.angle_beta   90.00
_cell.angle_gamma   90.00
#
_symmetry.space_group_name_H-M   'P 1'
#
loop_
_entity.id
_entity.type
_entity.pdbx_description
1 polymer ?
#
loop_
_entity_poly.entity_id
_entity_poly.type
_entity_poly.pdbx_seq_one_letter_code
_entity_poly.pdbx_strand_id
1 'polypeptide(L)'
;MMAVLLAGCAVQPGEPRGGLFEVYRDLSVPLSSKAVFAPERFLGLWYEVARYPVPFEAGCVGVTAEYAALPDGRIALRNTCRNRDGSIRAAIAGTAEITGPGRLQVRFAAVPFAAADLWVLWADEDYRTIVLGAPDGRAGWILNRDPVIPADRLAAARRILAFNGYDLDRLMRVPPVPQG
;
A
#
# COMPACT_ATOMS: atom_id res chain seq x y z
N MET A 1 -9.94 -2.77 -55.86
CA MET A 1 -10.58 -2.99 -54.55
C MET A 1 -9.51 -2.75 -53.48
N MET A 2 -9.61 -1.62 -52.80
CA MET A 2 -8.64 -1.17 -51.78
C MET A 2 -9.27 -1.44 -50.41
N ALA A 3 -8.69 -2.40 -49.65
CA ALA A 3 -9.14 -2.69 -48.29
C ALA A 3 -8.58 -1.69 -47.31
N VAL A 4 -9.46 -0.89 -46.70
CA VAL A 4 -9.13 0.03 -45.61
C VAL A 4 -9.08 -0.77 -44.32
N LEU A 5 -7.89 -0.94 -43.76
CA LEU A 5 -7.68 -1.47 -42.41
C LEU A 5 -8.01 -0.38 -41.40
N LEU A 6 -9.16 -0.50 -40.74
CA LEU A 6 -9.50 0.30 -39.55
C LEU A 6 -8.67 -0.22 -38.35
N ALA A 7 -7.62 0.52 -38.01
CA ALA A 7 -6.91 0.32 -36.75
C ALA A 7 -7.81 0.82 -35.61
N GLY A 8 -8.47 -0.10 -34.93
CA GLY A 8 -9.20 0.17 -33.70
C GLY A 8 -8.21 0.55 -32.59
N CYS A 9 -8.23 1.81 -32.13
CA CYS A 9 -7.59 2.21 -30.89
C CYS A 9 -8.30 1.49 -29.73
N ALA A 10 -7.69 0.43 -29.20
CA ALA A 10 -8.10 -0.16 -27.94
C ALA A 10 -7.84 0.86 -26.83
N VAL A 11 -8.90 1.49 -26.36
CA VAL A 11 -8.87 2.30 -25.13
C VAL A 11 -8.53 1.34 -23.99
N GLN A 12 -7.32 1.47 -23.43
CA GLN A 12 -6.95 0.76 -22.22
C GLN A 12 -7.86 1.27 -21.09
N PRO A 13 -8.51 0.36 -20.32
CA PRO A 13 -9.28 0.78 -19.16
C PRO A 13 -8.34 1.53 -18.22
N GLY A 14 -8.64 2.81 -17.96
CA GLY A 14 -7.89 3.61 -17.04
C GLY A 14 -7.90 2.96 -15.64
N GLU A 15 -6.78 3.06 -14.91
CA GLU A 15 -6.73 2.60 -13.53
C GLU A 15 -7.94 3.13 -12.74
N PRO A 16 -8.61 2.28 -11.93
CA PRO A 16 -9.70 2.73 -11.09
C PRO A 16 -9.17 3.83 -10.14
N ARG A 17 -9.69 5.03 -10.29
CA ARG A 17 -9.39 6.14 -9.38
C ARG A 17 -10.20 5.92 -8.12
N GLY A 18 -9.53 5.56 -7.01
CA GLY A 18 -10.18 5.46 -5.72
C GLY A 18 -10.84 6.80 -5.34
N GLY A 19 -12.10 6.76 -4.90
CA GLY A 19 -12.77 7.93 -4.35
C GLY A 19 -12.29 8.24 -2.93
N LEU A 20 -12.32 9.53 -2.53
CA LEU A 20 -11.96 9.96 -1.17
C LEU A 20 -12.80 9.28 -0.07
N PHE A 21 -13.98 8.77 -0.42
CA PHE A 21 -14.94 8.16 0.52
C PHE A 21 -15.17 6.68 0.25
N GLU A 22 -14.37 6.06 -0.60
CA GLU A 22 -14.54 4.67 -0.99
C GLU A 22 -14.06 3.75 0.13
N VAL A 23 -14.89 2.76 0.48
CA VAL A 23 -14.60 1.76 1.51
C VAL A 23 -14.40 0.41 0.83
N TYR A 24 -13.32 -0.25 1.17
CA TYR A 24 -12.86 -1.50 0.53
C TYR A 24 -13.03 -2.73 1.42
N ARG A 25 -13.58 -2.58 2.61
CA ARG A 25 -13.82 -3.69 3.53
C ARG A 25 -15.22 -3.64 4.14
N ASP A 26 -15.72 -4.78 4.53
CA ASP A 26 -16.91 -4.90 5.38
C ASP A 26 -16.54 -4.43 6.80
N LEU A 27 -17.09 -3.30 7.23
CA LEU A 27 -16.82 -2.71 8.53
C LEU A 27 -17.49 -3.47 9.69
N SER A 28 -18.40 -4.41 9.41
CA SER A 28 -18.96 -5.31 10.43
C SER A 28 -17.98 -6.42 10.84
N VAL A 29 -16.97 -6.71 10.01
CA VAL A 29 -15.90 -7.64 10.33
C VAL A 29 -14.87 -6.92 11.22
N PRO A 30 -14.55 -7.44 12.43
CA PRO A 30 -13.51 -6.84 13.27
C PRO A 30 -12.16 -6.79 12.55
N LEU A 31 -11.48 -5.64 12.60
CA LEU A 31 -10.11 -5.53 12.09
C LEU A 31 -9.13 -6.00 13.17
N SER A 32 -8.23 -6.90 12.82
CA SER A 32 -7.21 -7.44 13.72
C SER A 32 -5.84 -6.91 13.38
N SER A 33 -5.16 -6.28 14.34
CA SER A 33 -3.76 -5.90 14.22
C SER A 33 -2.84 -7.04 14.69
N LYS A 34 -1.59 -7.05 14.23
CA LYS A 34 -0.57 -8.01 14.63
C LYS A 34 -0.24 -7.89 16.12
N ALA A 35 -0.64 -8.88 16.90
CA ALA A 35 -0.50 -8.86 18.38
C ALA A 35 0.97 -8.82 18.83
N VAL A 36 1.85 -9.56 18.15
CA VAL A 36 3.31 -9.51 18.37
C VAL A 36 3.92 -8.71 17.25
N PHE A 37 4.09 -7.41 17.48
CA PHE A 37 4.69 -6.47 16.53
C PHE A 37 6.10 -6.11 16.97
N ALA A 38 7.06 -6.23 16.08
CA ALA A 38 8.46 -5.88 16.27
C ALA A 38 8.79 -4.62 15.46
N PRO A 39 8.73 -3.41 16.06
CA PRO A 39 8.92 -2.16 15.34
C PRO A 39 10.24 -2.08 14.60
N GLU A 40 11.32 -2.59 15.19
CA GLU A 40 12.67 -2.61 14.61
C GLU A 40 12.73 -3.41 13.30
N ARG A 41 11.91 -4.45 13.16
CA ARG A 41 11.82 -5.28 11.95
C ARG A 41 10.90 -4.64 10.88
N PHE A 42 10.04 -3.72 11.29
CA PHE A 42 9.18 -2.95 10.39
C PHE A 42 9.95 -1.84 9.67
N LEU A 43 11.02 -1.32 10.26
CA LEU A 43 11.82 -0.24 9.70
C LEU A 43 12.50 -0.63 8.38
N GLY A 44 12.94 0.39 7.63
CA GLY A 44 13.65 0.27 6.36
C GLY A 44 12.74 0.37 5.14
N LEU A 45 13.25 -0.07 3.99
CA LEU A 45 12.59 0.04 2.70
C LEU A 45 11.62 -1.10 2.45
N TRP A 46 10.47 -0.74 1.89
CA TRP A 46 9.43 -1.65 1.43
C TRP A 46 8.99 -1.26 0.01
N TYR A 47 8.69 -2.25 -0.80
CA TYR A 47 8.05 -2.10 -2.11
C TYR A 47 6.57 -2.42 -1.99
N GLU A 48 5.73 -1.53 -2.50
CA GLU A 48 4.31 -1.79 -2.63
C GLU A 48 4.08 -2.73 -3.80
N VAL A 49 3.46 -3.88 -3.53
CA VAL A 49 3.19 -4.93 -4.54
C VAL A 49 1.71 -5.09 -4.84
N ALA A 50 0.86 -4.64 -3.93
CA ALA A 50 -0.57 -4.50 -4.16
C ALA A 50 -1.17 -3.44 -3.21
N ARG A 51 -2.26 -2.78 -3.66
CA ARG A 51 -2.99 -1.76 -2.88
C ARG A 51 -4.46 -1.71 -3.24
N TYR A 52 -5.24 -1.12 -2.36
CA TYR A 52 -6.53 -0.56 -2.75
C TYR A 52 -6.33 0.83 -3.37
N PRO A 53 -7.16 1.22 -4.37
CA PRO A 53 -7.01 2.53 -5.01
C PRO A 53 -7.16 3.66 -4.00
N VAL A 54 -6.15 4.54 -3.93
CA VAL A 54 -6.17 5.76 -3.12
C VAL A 54 -5.83 6.96 -4.01
N PRO A 55 -6.49 8.12 -3.84
CA PRO A 55 -6.33 9.25 -4.76
C PRO A 55 -4.89 9.75 -4.90
N PHE A 56 -4.12 9.74 -3.81
CA PHE A 56 -2.74 10.24 -3.78
C PHE A 56 -1.72 9.31 -4.47
N GLU A 57 -2.11 8.07 -4.81
CA GLU A 57 -1.28 7.09 -5.54
C GLU A 57 -1.81 6.83 -6.97
N ALA A 58 -2.77 7.62 -7.44
CA ALA A 58 -3.30 7.46 -8.79
C ALA A 58 -2.20 7.64 -9.85
N GLY A 59 -2.03 6.63 -10.72
CA GLY A 59 -1.00 6.62 -11.77
C GLY A 59 0.42 6.37 -11.27
N CYS A 60 0.61 5.98 -10.00
CA CYS A 60 1.90 5.57 -9.46
C CYS A 60 2.28 4.16 -9.93
N VAL A 61 3.52 4.01 -10.36
CA VAL A 61 4.16 2.73 -10.69
C VAL A 61 5.43 2.61 -9.83
N GLY A 62 5.69 1.44 -9.25
CA GLY A 62 6.89 1.27 -8.43
C GLY A 62 6.90 2.14 -7.18
N VAL A 63 5.85 2.06 -6.39
CA VAL A 63 5.75 2.78 -5.12
C VAL A 63 6.62 2.12 -4.06
N THR A 64 7.34 2.95 -3.29
CA THR A 64 8.11 2.50 -2.14
C THR A 64 7.69 3.24 -0.89
N ALA A 65 7.71 2.54 0.25
CA ALA A 65 7.55 3.11 1.58
C ALA A 65 8.84 2.89 2.38
N GLU A 66 9.37 3.94 2.99
CA GLU A 66 10.56 3.88 3.82
C GLU A 66 10.22 4.34 5.23
N TYR A 67 10.63 3.55 6.22
CA TYR A 67 10.39 3.82 7.64
C TYR A 67 11.71 3.88 8.39
N ALA A 68 11.91 4.94 9.20
CA ALA A 68 13.11 5.13 10.00
C ALA A 68 12.76 5.52 11.43
N ALA A 69 13.51 5.01 12.42
CA ALA A 69 13.32 5.38 13.81
C ALA A 69 13.73 6.84 14.03
N LEU A 70 12.95 7.56 14.84
CA LEU A 70 13.28 8.89 15.34
C LEU A 70 13.74 8.81 16.80
N PRO A 71 14.58 9.75 17.26
CA PRO A 71 15.08 9.75 18.65
C PRO A 71 14.00 9.85 19.73
N ASP A 72 12.83 10.38 19.37
CA ASP A 72 11.68 10.54 20.28
C ASP A 72 10.74 9.30 20.29
N GLY A 73 11.15 8.20 19.67
CA GLY A 73 10.40 6.94 19.63
C GLY A 73 9.34 6.86 18.53
N ARG A 74 9.14 7.94 17.77
CA ARG A 74 8.28 7.93 16.58
C ARG A 74 9.02 7.29 15.39
N ILE A 75 8.28 7.04 14.34
CA ILE A 75 8.78 6.51 13.06
C ILE A 75 8.62 7.60 12.01
N ALA A 76 9.71 8.03 11.36
CA ALA A 76 9.63 8.79 10.13
C ALA A 76 9.18 7.86 9.00
N LEU A 77 8.31 8.37 8.12
CA LEU A 77 7.90 7.64 6.92
C LEU A 77 8.05 8.51 5.69
N ARG A 78 8.40 7.88 4.58
CA ARG A 78 8.45 8.49 3.26
C ARG A 78 7.92 7.52 2.23
N ASN A 79 6.85 7.91 1.54
CA ASN A 79 6.36 7.18 0.37
C ASN A 79 6.82 7.89 -0.90
N THR A 80 7.31 7.11 -1.86
CA THR A 80 7.78 7.64 -3.15
C THR A 80 7.03 6.94 -4.27
N CYS A 81 6.32 7.73 -5.06
CA CYS A 81 5.62 7.33 -6.28
C CYS A 81 6.51 7.59 -7.49
N ARG A 82 6.59 6.64 -8.41
CA ARG A 82 7.36 6.77 -9.65
C ARG A 82 6.49 6.67 -10.88
N ASN A 83 6.97 7.30 -11.96
CA ASN A 83 6.49 7.11 -13.32
C ASN A 83 7.02 5.79 -13.90
N ARG A 84 6.51 5.37 -15.07
CA ARG A 84 6.96 4.15 -15.76
C ARG A 84 8.43 4.18 -16.19
N ASP A 85 8.99 5.37 -16.40
CA ASP A 85 10.40 5.58 -16.73
C ASP A 85 11.32 5.58 -15.50
N GLY A 86 10.78 5.31 -14.31
CA GLY A 86 11.52 5.29 -13.04
C GLY A 86 11.71 6.65 -12.38
N SER A 87 11.40 7.77 -13.06
CA SER A 87 11.49 9.11 -12.48
C SER A 87 10.51 9.28 -11.30
N ILE A 88 10.88 10.10 -10.32
CA ILE A 88 10.00 10.40 -9.19
C ILE A 88 8.86 11.29 -9.67
N ARG A 89 7.63 10.81 -9.53
CA ARG A 89 6.40 11.55 -9.80
C ARG A 89 5.97 12.39 -8.60
N ALA A 90 6.01 11.80 -7.41
CA ALA A 90 5.63 12.44 -6.16
C ALA A 90 6.31 11.76 -4.98
N ALA A 91 6.48 12.49 -3.90
CA ALA A 91 6.88 11.93 -2.62
C ALA A 91 6.09 12.61 -1.51
N ILE A 92 5.71 11.83 -0.50
CA ILE A 92 5.05 12.33 0.70
C ILE A 92 5.82 11.85 1.91
N ALA A 93 6.04 12.76 2.86
CA ALA A 93 6.70 12.44 4.12
C ALA A 93 5.76 12.68 5.30
N GLY A 94 6.00 11.96 6.37
CA GLY A 94 5.23 12.07 7.59
C GLY A 94 5.91 11.40 8.77
N THR A 95 5.17 11.30 9.86
CA THR A 95 5.59 10.57 11.05
C THR A 95 4.48 9.62 11.47
N ALA A 96 4.84 8.51 12.09
CA ALA A 96 3.91 7.59 12.70
C ALA A 96 4.25 7.42 14.19
N GLU A 97 3.22 7.32 15.00
CA GLU A 97 3.29 7.01 16.43
C GLU A 97 2.71 5.61 16.64
N ILE A 98 3.39 4.79 17.44
CA ILE A 98 2.89 3.45 17.80
C ILE A 98 1.89 3.62 18.94
N THR A 99 0.61 3.35 18.67
CA THR A 99 -0.49 3.49 19.63
C THR A 99 -0.89 2.17 20.29
N GLY A 100 -0.29 1.07 19.83
CA GLY A 100 -0.52 -0.29 20.36
C GLY A 100 0.15 -1.34 19.48
N PRO A 101 0.06 -2.62 19.83
CA PRO A 101 0.66 -3.69 19.03
C PRO A 101 0.15 -3.66 17.58
N GLY A 102 1.04 -3.42 16.62
CA GLY A 102 0.71 -3.32 15.19
C GLY A 102 -0.21 -2.14 14.83
N ARG A 103 -0.40 -1.17 15.71
CA ARG A 103 -1.26 0.00 15.47
C ARG A 103 -0.42 1.25 15.40
N LEU A 104 -0.55 1.96 14.29
CA LEU A 104 0.16 3.20 14.02
C LEU A 104 -0.86 4.32 13.79
N GLN A 105 -0.55 5.50 14.29
CA GLN A 105 -1.21 6.74 13.91
C GLN A 105 -0.26 7.57 13.07
N VAL A 106 -0.64 7.81 11.81
CA VAL A 106 0.20 8.50 10.82
C VAL A 106 -0.25 9.94 10.66
N ARG A 107 0.72 10.86 10.59
CA ARG A 107 0.52 12.28 10.26
C ARG A 107 1.42 12.64 9.10
N PHE A 108 0.84 13.12 8.01
CA PHE A 108 1.60 13.58 6.85
C PHE A 108 1.91 15.08 6.97
N ALA A 109 3.13 15.45 6.60
CA ALA A 109 3.58 16.85 6.64
C ALA A 109 2.71 17.78 5.77
N ALA A 110 2.20 17.27 4.65
CA ALA A 110 1.33 18.01 3.73
C ALA A 110 -0.09 18.28 4.29
N VAL A 111 -0.52 17.54 5.34
CA VAL A 111 -1.84 17.67 5.97
C VAL A 111 -1.68 17.66 7.49
N PRO A 112 -1.08 18.72 8.08
CA PRO A 112 -0.54 18.69 9.44
C PRO A 112 -1.57 18.47 10.55
N PHE A 113 -2.85 18.71 10.31
CA PHE A 113 -3.91 18.55 11.32
C PHE A 113 -4.70 17.26 11.17
N ALA A 114 -4.43 16.46 10.13
CA ALA A 114 -5.08 15.17 9.92
C ALA A 114 -4.19 14.03 10.40
N ALA A 115 -4.77 13.11 11.17
CA ALA A 115 -4.16 11.83 11.52
C ALA A 115 -4.96 10.70 10.88
N ALA A 116 -4.27 9.67 10.43
CA ALA A 116 -4.87 8.46 9.88
C ALA A 116 -4.36 7.24 10.66
N ASP A 117 -5.25 6.33 11.00
CA ASP A 117 -4.87 5.05 11.58
C ASP A 117 -4.41 4.09 10.49
N LEU A 118 -3.24 3.50 10.70
CA LEU A 118 -2.65 2.49 9.85
C LEU A 118 -2.24 1.30 10.70
N TRP A 119 -2.86 0.16 10.46
CA TRP A 119 -2.59 -1.04 11.23
C TRP A 119 -1.79 -2.05 10.43
N VAL A 120 -0.78 -2.64 11.05
CA VAL A 120 -0.11 -3.84 10.56
C VAL A 120 -1.01 -5.02 10.90
N LEU A 121 -1.70 -5.57 9.90
CA LEU A 121 -2.61 -6.69 10.07
C LEU A 121 -1.84 -7.99 10.20
N TRP A 122 -0.72 -8.10 9.47
CA TRP A 122 0.12 -9.28 9.43
C TRP A 122 1.52 -8.95 8.93
N ALA A 123 2.49 -9.72 9.37
CA ALA A 123 3.82 -9.83 8.78
C ALA A 123 4.22 -11.30 8.77
N ASP A 124 4.89 -11.76 7.73
CA ASP A 124 5.50 -13.09 7.75
C ASP A 124 6.60 -13.17 8.83
N GLU A 125 7.01 -14.39 9.18
CA GLU A 125 7.94 -14.64 10.29
C GLU A 125 9.24 -13.85 10.13
N ASP A 126 9.74 -13.72 8.91
CA ASP A 126 10.98 -13.01 8.60
C ASP A 126 10.79 -11.50 8.31
N TYR A 127 9.56 -10.96 8.38
CA TYR A 127 9.25 -9.58 7.99
C TYR A 127 9.71 -9.24 6.56
N ARG A 128 9.52 -10.18 5.62
CA ARG A 128 9.76 -9.96 4.20
C ARG A 128 8.52 -9.42 3.48
N THR A 129 7.34 -9.75 4.00
CA THR A 129 6.04 -9.28 3.50
C THR A 129 5.19 -8.82 4.67
N ILE A 130 4.52 -7.67 4.50
CA ILE A 130 3.56 -7.16 5.48
C ILE A 130 2.25 -6.80 4.80
N VAL A 131 1.16 -6.87 5.56
CA VAL A 131 -0.18 -6.41 5.18
C VAL A 131 -0.57 -5.26 6.07
N LEU A 132 -0.90 -4.14 5.46
CA LEU A 132 -1.37 -2.94 6.12
C LEU A 132 -2.83 -2.69 5.81
N GLY A 133 -3.57 -2.13 6.76
CA GLY A 133 -4.95 -1.75 6.56
C GLY A 133 -5.36 -0.57 7.42
N ALA A 134 -6.30 0.22 6.92
CA ALA A 134 -6.94 1.30 7.65
C ALA A 134 -8.23 0.80 8.32
N PRO A 135 -8.47 1.10 9.61
CA PRO A 135 -9.69 0.66 10.32
C PRO A 135 -10.98 1.15 9.66
N ASP A 136 -10.97 2.32 9.06
CA ASP A 136 -12.11 2.88 8.31
C ASP A 136 -12.34 2.20 6.94
N GLY A 137 -11.48 1.25 6.57
CA GLY A 137 -11.59 0.46 5.35
C GLY A 137 -11.26 1.20 4.06
N ARG A 138 -10.77 2.42 4.12
CA ARG A 138 -10.53 3.27 2.93
C ARG A 138 -9.20 3.02 2.24
N ALA A 139 -8.33 2.25 2.87
CA ALA A 139 -7.00 1.95 2.35
C ALA A 139 -6.49 0.61 2.86
N GLY A 140 -5.60 -0.01 2.09
CA GLY A 140 -4.90 -1.23 2.47
C GLY A 140 -3.83 -1.57 1.44
N TRP A 141 -2.74 -2.16 1.90
CA TRP A 141 -1.56 -2.44 1.10
C TRP A 141 -0.96 -3.80 1.43
N ILE A 142 -0.31 -4.39 0.44
CA ILE A 142 0.66 -5.47 0.62
C ILE A 142 2.02 -4.91 0.25
N LEU A 143 2.93 -4.88 1.21
CA LEU A 143 4.30 -4.46 1.02
C LEU A 143 5.25 -5.66 1.09
N ASN A 144 6.34 -5.61 0.32
CA ASN A 144 7.34 -6.67 0.28
C ASN A 144 8.76 -6.06 0.31
N ARG A 145 9.74 -6.79 0.82
CA ARG A 145 11.13 -6.31 0.84
C ARG A 145 11.77 -6.27 -0.54
N ASP A 146 11.29 -7.11 -1.46
CA ASP A 146 11.72 -7.12 -2.84
C ASP A 146 10.64 -6.55 -3.76
N PRO A 147 10.97 -5.94 -4.90
CA PRO A 147 9.99 -5.40 -5.84
C PRO A 147 9.08 -6.47 -6.45
N VAL A 148 9.50 -7.74 -6.42
CA VAL A 148 8.72 -8.90 -6.87
C VAL A 148 8.40 -9.79 -5.68
N ILE A 149 7.11 -10.02 -5.43
CA ILE A 149 6.65 -10.92 -4.37
C ILE A 149 6.42 -12.33 -4.91
N PRO A 150 6.89 -13.40 -4.23
CA PRO A 150 6.55 -14.78 -4.55
C PRO A 150 5.04 -15.05 -4.48
N ALA A 151 4.54 -15.92 -5.35
CA ALA A 151 3.11 -16.16 -5.51
C ALA A 151 2.44 -16.72 -4.25
N ASP A 152 3.13 -17.57 -3.51
CA ASP A 152 2.67 -18.16 -2.25
C ASP A 152 2.52 -17.11 -1.14
N ARG A 153 3.50 -16.20 -0.99
CA ARG A 153 3.42 -15.09 -0.04
C ARG A 153 2.33 -14.08 -0.40
N LEU A 154 2.18 -13.76 -1.69
CA LEU A 154 1.07 -12.94 -2.13
C LEU A 154 -0.28 -13.58 -1.82
N ALA A 155 -0.42 -14.89 -2.06
CA ALA A 155 -1.64 -15.62 -1.75
C ALA A 155 -1.94 -15.61 -0.23
N ALA A 156 -0.90 -15.75 0.61
CA ALA A 156 -1.04 -15.64 2.06
C ALA A 156 -1.50 -14.23 2.47
N ALA A 157 -0.83 -13.18 1.98
CA ALA A 157 -1.18 -11.78 2.27
C ALA A 157 -2.62 -11.44 1.84
N ARG A 158 -3.06 -11.92 0.67
CA ARG A 158 -4.45 -11.75 0.20
C ARG A 158 -5.47 -12.41 1.14
N ARG A 159 -5.18 -13.60 1.68
CA ARG A 159 -6.07 -14.25 2.67
C ARG A 159 -6.19 -13.44 3.96
N ILE A 160 -5.12 -12.78 4.39
CA ILE A 160 -5.17 -11.87 5.54
C ILE A 160 -6.10 -10.68 5.27
N LEU A 161 -6.03 -10.07 4.09
CA LEU A 161 -6.98 -9.01 3.71
C LEU A 161 -8.42 -9.52 3.73
N ALA A 162 -8.70 -10.67 3.10
CA ALA A 162 -10.04 -11.28 3.10
C ALA A 162 -10.54 -11.58 4.51
N PHE A 163 -9.70 -12.14 5.38
CA PHE A 163 -10.03 -12.42 6.79
C PHE A 163 -10.43 -11.17 7.55
N ASN A 164 -9.83 -10.03 7.22
CA ASN A 164 -10.14 -8.73 7.79
C ASN A 164 -11.28 -7.98 7.04
N GLY A 165 -12.04 -8.69 6.21
CA GLY A 165 -13.22 -8.18 5.52
C GLY A 165 -12.94 -7.37 4.25
N TYR A 166 -11.71 -7.31 3.77
CA TYR A 166 -11.36 -6.58 2.55
C TYR A 166 -11.83 -7.32 1.28
N ASP A 167 -12.39 -6.57 0.33
CA ASP A 167 -12.82 -7.05 -0.99
C ASP A 167 -11.60 -7.24 -1.90
N LEU A 168 -11.26 -8.51 -2.17
CA LEU A 168 -10.09 -8.86 -2.98
C LEU A 168 -10.25 -8.53 -4.48
N ASP A 169 -11.47 -8.36 -4.99
CA ASP A 169 -11.70 -8.02 -6.39
C ASP A 169 -11.30 -6.57 -6.69
N ARG A 170 -11.20 -5.76 -5.66
CA ARG A 170 -10.78 -4.36 -5.72
C ARG A 170 -9.30 -4.13 -5.42
N LEU A 171 -8.59 -5.19 -5.03
CA LEU A 171 -7.15 -5.13 -4.76
C LEU A 171 -6.36 -5.09 -6.08
N MET A 172 -5.67 -3.98 -6.32
CA MET A 172 -4.84 -3.77 -7.50
C MET A 172 -3.42 -4.28 -7.28
N ARG A 173 -2.82 -4.86 -8.34
CA ARG A 173 -1.38 -5.11 -8.37
C ARG A 173 -0.64 -3.81 -8.69
N VAL A 174 0.46 -3.59 -7.97
CA VAL A 174 1.40 -2.51 -8.27
C VAL A 174 2.60 -3.12 -9.01
N PRO A 175 2.78 -2.82 -10.29
CA PRO A 175 3.92 -3.35 -11.02
C PRO A 175 5.21 -2.69 -10.51
N PRO A 176 6.33 -3.44 -10.46
CA PRO A 176 7.63 -2.83 -10.19
C PRO A 176 8.01 -1.87 -11.31
N VAL A 177 8.86 -0.89 -11.00
CA VAL A 177 9.51 -0.09 -12.06
C VAL A 177 10.33 -1.04 -12.92
N PRO A 178 10.22 -1.00 -14.25
CA PRO A 178 11.10 -1.74 -15.13
C PRO A 178 12.57 -1.41 -14.82
N GLN A 179 13.37 -2.42 -14.61
CA GLN A 179 14.82 -2.23 -14.51
C GLN A 179 15.33 -2.09 -15.95
N GLY A 180 15.78 -0.90 -16.33
CA GLY A 180 16.42 -0.64 -17.63
C GLY A 180 17.76 -1.33 -17.75
#